data_4e44127b99c178ff32d94e1b0f9cebe2
#
_entry.id   4e44127b99c178ff32d94e1b0f9cebe2
#
_cell.length_a   1.000
_cell.length_b   1.000
_cell.length_c   1.000
_cell.angle_alpha   90.00
_cell.angle_beta   90.00
_cell.angle_gamma   90.00
#
_symmetry.space_group_name_H-M   'P 1'
#
loop_
_entity.id
_entity.type
_entity.pdbx_description
1 polymer ?
#
loop_
_entity_poly.entity_id
_entity_poly.type
_entity_poly.pdbx_seq_one_letter_code
_entity_poly.pdbx_strand_id
1 'polypeptide(L)'
;MNWMPFPHPSDAFVYDAASLRAHWARLHAGDCEPFPVKPALVEAWIAFHAGDFYRAMKLGLAQGVCGYAVAHKATCVYASEVEEDLARKLALFDVVAERCERHQREEPDNPAAWYWQAFALGRTAQTISIVKALAKGLAPKVRHGLKHAIALAPDHADAWIGLGVYQSEIVGATGPLIASMTYGARKEDCHAAFRRAIELNPAAPSAYMEYANAQLRCDGKKCLEEARVLYRQAATIEPLDAKERLEVERAKGHLEPE
;
A
#
# COMPACT_ATOMS: atom_id res chain seq x y z
N MET A 1 -5.06 -22.50 -4.02
CA MET A 1 -4.06 -21.72 -4.77
C MET A 1 -2.75 -21.80 -4.00
N ASN A 2 -1.65 -22.22 -4.63
CA ASN A 2 -0.34 -22.09 -4.00
C ASN A 2 0.20 -20.69 -4.28
N TRP A 3 0.45 -19.91 -3.23
CA TRP A 3 1.18 -18.65 -3.34
C TRP A 3 2.67 -18.95 -3.49
N MET A 4 3.35 -18.12 -4.26
CA MET A 4 4.81 -18.21 -4.37
C MET A 4 5.45 -17.83 -3.03
N PRO A 5 6.58 -18.46 -2.66
CA PRO A 5 7.31 -18.08 -1.46
C PRO A 5 7.89 -16.66 -1.60
N PHE A 6 8.24 -16.07 -0.48
CA PHE A 6 8.97 -14.80 -0.45
C PHE A 6 10.29 -14.93 -1.25
N PRO A 7 10.57 -14.02 -2.20
CA PRO A 7 11.65 -14.21 -3.18
C PRO A 7 13.06 -13.88 -2.66
N HIS A 8 13.18 -13.41 -1.41
CA HIS A 8 14.47 -13.05 -0.80
C HIS A 8 14.72 -13.87 0.46
N PRO A 9 15.99 -13.97 0.95
CA PRO A 9 16.27 -14.55 2.26
C PRO A 9 15.47 -13.83 3.36
N SER A 10 14.73 -14.59 4.17
CA SER A 10 13.85 -14.06 5.23
C SER A 10 14.40 -14.27 6.65
N ASP A 11 15.57 -14.88 6.78
CA ASP A 11 16.25 -15.15 8.06
C ASP A 11 16.60 -13.87 8.85
N ALA A 12 16.65 -12.72 8.18
CA ALA A 12 16.79 -11.41 8.82
C ALA A 12 15.51 -10.88 9.51
N PHE A 13 14.32 -11.44 9.17
CA PHE A 13 13.02 -10.94 9.65
C PHE A 13 12.34 -11.92 10.60
N VAL A 14 13.11 -12.43 11.56
CA VAL A 14 12.63 -13.38 12.56
C VAL A 14 12.17 -12.63 13.81
N TYR A 15 10.87 -12.64 14.03
CA TYR A 15 10.24 -12.06 15.23
C TYR A 15 9.65 -13.14 16.11
N ASP A 16 9.76 -12.96 17.41
CA ASP A 16 8.88 -13.54 18.42
C ASP A 16 7.87 -12.47 18.91
N ALA A 17 6.97 -12.84 19.82
CA ALA A 17 5.96 -11.91 20.31
C ALA A 17 6.56 -10.68 21.05
N ALA A 18 7.70 -10.85 21.72
CA ALA A 18 8.34 -9.79 22.48
C ALA A 18 9.08 -8.80 21.54
N SER A 19 9.88 -9.32 20.63
CA SER A 19 10.60 -8.52 19.63
C SER A 19 9.64 -7.86 18.64
N LEU A 20 8.56 -8.53 18.22
CA LEU A 20 7.52 -7.91 17.40
C LEU A 20 6.90 -6.72 18.12
N ARG A 21 6.53 -6.87 19.40
CA ARG A 21 5.97 -5.77 20.20
C ARG A 21 6.93 -4.60 20.33
N ALA A 22 8.21 -4.88 20.53
CA ALA A 22 9.24 -3.83 20.64
C ALA A 22 9.41 -3.00 19.36
N HIS A 23 9.21 -3.62 18.19
CA HIS A 23 9.35 -2.95 16.88
C HIS A 23 8.01 -2.47 16.30
N TRP A 24 6.87 -2.74 16.98
CA TRP A 24 5.53 -2.51 16.44
C TRP A 24 5.29 -1.10 15.92
N ALA A 25 5.63 -0.11 16.74
CA ALA A 25 5.42 1.30 16.36
C ALA A 25 6.16 1.67 15.08
N ARG A 26 7.36 1.11 14.84
CA ARG A 26 8.12 1.36 13.61
C ARG A 26 7.55 0.59 12.43
N LEU A 27 7.19 -0.69 12.60
CA LEU A 27 6.62 -1.56 11.56
C LEU A 27 5.24 -1.09 11.10
N HIS A 28 4.50 -0.44 11.98
CA HIS A 28 3.14 0.05 11.75
C HIS A 28 2.99 1.57 11.76
N ALA A 29 4.10 2.30 11.60
CA ALA A 29 4.06 3.75 11.44
C ALA A 29 3.30 4.19 10.17
N GLY A 30 3.20 3.29 9.19
CA GLY A 30 2.47 3.54 7.93
C GLY A 30 0.97 3.41 8.05
N ASP A 31 0.48 2.37 8.72
CA ASP A 31 -0.93 1.98 8.75
C ASP A 31 -1.64 2.19 10.10
N CYS A 32 -0.92 2.64 11.12
CA CYS A 32 -1.45 2.89 12.46
C CYS A 32 -2.14 1.68 13.09
N GLU A 33 -1.78 0.45 12.69
CA GLU A 33 -2.42 -0.77 13.20
C GLU A 33 -2.10 -0.95 14.69
N PRO A 34 -3.10 -1.15 15.56
CA PRO A 34 -2.85 -1.39 16.97
C PRO A 34 -2.22 -2.77 17.21
N PHE A 35 -1.36 -2.89 18.23
CA PHE A 35 -0.77 -4.19 18.57
C PHE A 35 -1.88 -5.18 18.97
N PRO A 36 -1.92 -6.39 18.35
CA PRO A 36 -3.02 -7.34 18.58
C PRO A 36 -3.02 -7.92 20.00
N VAL A 37 -4.21 -8.08 20.56
CA VAL A 37 -4.41 -8.69 21.89
C VAL A 37 -4.39 -10.22 21.82
N LYS A 38 -4.92 -10.80 20.73
CA LYS A 38 -5.03 -12.28 20.59
C LYS A 38 -3.70 -12.86 20.14
N PRO A 39 -3.17 -13.91 20.84
CA PRO A 39 -1.91 -14.56 20.43
C PRO A 39 -1.91 -15.06 18.98
N ALA A 40 -3.05 -15.59 18.50
CA ALA A 40 -3.18 -16.05 17.11
C ALA A 40 -3.02 -14.92 16.08
N LEU A 41 -3.37 -13.68 16.43
CA LEU A 41 -3.12 -12.51 15.57
C LEU A 41 -1.66 -12.05 15.66
N VAL A 42 -1.01 -12.18 16.81
CA VAL A 42 0.44 -11.96 16.93
C VAL A 42 1.19 -12.91 15.99
N GLU A 43 0.82 -14.20 15.96
CA GLU A 43 1.40 -15.17 15.02
C GLU A 43 1.12 -14.81 13.56
N ALA A 44 -0.07 -14.30 13.24
CA ALA A 44 -0.40 -13.85 11.89
C ALA A 44 0.53 -12.69 11.44
N TRP A 45 0.77 -11.74 12.33
CA TRP A 45 1.66 -10.62 12.04
C TRP A 45 3.14 -11.04 11.98
N ILE A 46 3.59 -11.96 12.85
CA ILE A 46 4.94 -12.56 12.74
C ILE A 46 5.12 -13.20 11.36
N ALA A 47 4.14 -13.99 10.90
CA ALA A 47 4.18 -14.59 9.57
C ALA A 47 4.21 -13.53 8.46
N PHE A 48 3.45 -12.45 8.60
CA PHE A 48 3.44 -11.33 7.64
C PHE A 48 4.82 -10.68 7.53
N HIS A 49 5.42 -10.27 8.64
CA HIS A 49 6.71 -9.58 8.65
C HIS A 49 7.86 -10.48 8.18
N ALA A 50 7.74 -11.78 8.37
CA ALA A 50 8.68 -12.77 7.84
C ALA A 50 8.52 -13.09 6.34
N GLY A 51 7.46 -12.58 5.68
CA GLY A 51 7.19 -12.83 4.26
C GLY A 51 6.33 -14.07 3.98
N ASP A 52 5.86 -14.81 5.00
CA ASP A 52 4.90 -15.89 4.83
C ASP A 52 3.47 -15.31 4.70
N PHE A 53 3.24 -14.57 3.61
CA PHE A 53 1.99 -13.86 3.37
C PHE A 53 0.78 -14.80 3.29
N TYR A 54 0.95 -16.02 2.78
CA TYR A 54 -0.13 -17.00 2.72
C TYR A 54 -0.56 -17.46 4.12
N ARG A 55 0.40 -17.79 4.99
CA ARG A 55 0.13 -18.16 6.38
C ARG A 55 -0.48 -16.99 7.14
N ALA A 56 0.06 -15.78 6.98
CA ALA A 56 -0.48 -14.57 7.60
C ALA A 56 -1.96 -14.35 7.24
N MET A 57 -2.29 -14.42 5.96
CA MET A 57 -3.67 -14.31 5.46
C MET A 57 -4.57 -15.39 6.07
N LYS A 58 -4.13 -16.65 6.09
CA LYS A 58 -4.94 -17.77 6.64
C LYS A 58 -5.19 -17.62 8.13
N LEU A 59 -4.15 -17.30 8.90
CA LEU A 59 -4.27 -17.08 10.35
C LEU A 59 -5.19 -15.90 10.66
N GLY A 60 -5.06 -14.80 9.92
CA GLY A 60 -5.95 -13.65 10.06
C GLY A 60 -7.40 -14.01 9.78
N LEU A 61 -7.70 -14.65 8.64
CA LEU A 61 -9.07 -15.04 8.29
C LEU A 61 -9.70 -15.99 9.30
N ALA A 62 -8.92 -16.87 9.92
CA ALA A 62 -9.41 -17.78 10.97
C ALA A 62 -9.90 -17.05 12.23
N GLN A 63 -9.53 -15.76 12.40
CA GLN A 63 -9.96 -14.95 13.54
C GLN A 63 -11.22 -14.10 13.26
N GLY A 64 -11.81 -14.24 12.06
CA GLY A 64 -12.95 -13.40 11.65
C GLY A 64 -12.57 -11.94 11.46
N VAL A 65 -13.48 -11.02 11.74
CA VAL A 65 -13.33 -9.58 11.48
C VAL A 65 -12.06 -8.98 12.11
N CYS A 66 -11.75 -9.33 13.37
CA CYS A 66 -10.57 -8.81 14.06
C CYS A 66 -9.23 -9.25 13.44
N GLY A 67 -9.23 -10.20 12.51
CA GLY A 67 -8.05 -10.61 11.75
C GLY A 67 -8.04 -10.10 10.29
N TYR A 68 -9.03 -9.31 9.90
CA TYR A 68 -9.13 -8.85 8.52
C TYR A 68 -8.00 -7.89 8.14
N ALA A 69 -7.52 -7.03 9.06
CA ALA A 69 -6.44 -6.11 8.76
C ALA A 69 -5.18 -6.83 8.25
N VAL A 70 -4.67 -7.83 8.99
CA VAL A 70 -3.51 -8.62 8.57
C VAL A 70 -3.81 -9.44 7.31
N ALA A 71 -5.01 -9.98 7.17
CA ALA A 71 -5.39 -10.76 5.99
C ALA A 71 -5.47 -9.89 4.71
N HIS A 72 -5.99 -8.66 4.80
CA HIS A 72 -6.00 -7.70 3.71
C HIS A 72 -4.58 -7.30 3.32
N LYS A 73 -3.77 -6.89 4.32
CA LYS A 73 -2.38 -6.47 4.10
C LYS A 73 -1.57 -7.56 3.42
N ALA A 74 -1.63 -8.80 3.96
CA ALA A 74 -0.90 -9.93 3.39
C ALA A 74 -1.33 -10.25 1.96
N THR A 75 -2.64 -10.23 1.67
CA THR A 75 -3.15 -10.50 0.31
C THR A 75 -2.73 -9.40 -0.66
N CYS A 76 -2.86 -8.13 -0.27
CA CYS A 76 -2.51 -7.00 -1.11
C CYS A 76 -1.01 -6.91 -1.40
N VAL A 77 -0.17 -7.12 -0.38
CA VAL A 77 1.30 -7.11 -0.56
C VAL A 77 1.72 -8.26 -1.46
N TYR A 78 1.23 -9.49 -1.22
CA TYR A 78 1.51 -10.62 -2.09
C TYR A 78 1.10 -10.34 -3.55
N ALA A 79 -0.14 -9.89 -3.76
CA ALA A 79 -0.66 -9.61 -5.09
C ALA A 79 0.11 -8.49 -5.82
N SER A 80 0.58 -7.46 -5.08
CA SER A 80 1.30 -6.34 -5.68
C SER A 80 2.74 -6.68 -6.01
N GLU A 81 3.44 -7.38 -5.10
CA GLU A 81 4.90 -7.46 -5.12
C GLU A 81 5.44 -8.85 -5.52
N VAL A 82 4.64 -9.91 -5.38
CA VAL A 82 5.14 -11.30 -5.56
C VAL A 82 4.40 -12.04 -6.69
N GLU A 83 3.08 -11.91 -6.79
CA GLU A 83 2.32 -12.58 -7.86
C GLU A 83 2.64 -11.96 -9.22
N GLU A 84 2.91 -12.78 -10.22
CA GLU A 84 3.27 -12.33 -11.58
C GLU A 84 2.08 -12.42 -12.55
N ASP A 85 1.17 -13.36 -12.33
CA ASP A 85 0.02 -13.58 -13.21
C ASP A 85 -1.04 -12.49 -13.01
N LEU A 86 -1.31 -11.72 -14.07
CA LEU A 86 -2.24 -10.59 -14.04
C LEU A 86 -3.68 -10.98 -13.66
N ALA A 87 -4.15 -12.15 -14.11
CA ALA A 87 -5.51 -12.59 -13.79
C ALA A 87 -5.63 -12.97 -12.31
N ARG A 88 -4.58 -13.58 -11.76
CA ARG A 88 -4.50 -13.91 -10.33
C ARG A 88 -4.37 -12.65 -9.47
N LYS A 89 -3.55 -11.68 -9.88
CA LYS A 89 -3.50 -10.36 -9.20
C LYS A 89 -4.88 -9.74 -9.08
N LEU A 90 -5.59 -9.63 -10.21
CA LEU A 90 -6.93 -9.04 -10.24
C LEU A 90 -7.90 -9.81 -9.34
N ALA A 91 -7.91 -11.14 -9.41
CA ALA A 91 -8.78 -11.96 -8.55
C ALA A 91 -8.48 -11.77 -7.05
N LEU A 92 -7.21 -11.63 -6.68
CA LEU A 92 -6.82 -11.37 -5.29
C LEU A 92 -7.29 -9.98 -4.81
N PHE A 93 -7.14 -8.95 -5.65
CA PHE A 93 -7.63 -7.61 -5.32
C PHE A 93 -9.16 -7.56 -5.22
N ASP A 94 -9.88 -8.26 -6.11
CA ASP A 94 -11.35 -8.35 -6.05
C ASP A 94 -11.80 -9.00 -4.73
N VAL A 95 -11.18 -10.12 -4.35
CA VAL A 95 -11.46 -10.78 -3.06
C VAL A 95 -11.20 -9.88 -1.86
N VAL A 96 -10.14 -9.05 -1.91
CA VAL A 96 -9.88 -8.08 -0.84
C VAL A 96 -10.95 -6.99 -0.83
N ALA A 97 -11.30 -6.43 -2.00
CA ALA A 97 -12.28 -5.37 -2.08
C ALA A 97 -13.66 -5.79 -1.52
N GLU A 98 -14.13 -7.00 -1.89
CA GLU A 98 -15.38 -7.58 -1.36
C GLU A 98 -15.30 -7.83 0.16
N ARG A 99 -14.17 -8.36 0.65
CA ARG A 99 -13.97 -8.60 2.08
C ARG A 99 -13.91 -7.30 2.87
N CYS A 100 -13.35 -6.24 2.31
CA CYS A 100 -13.36 -4.91 2.91
C CYS A 100 -14.77 -4.34 3.03
N GLU A 101 -15.67 -4.56 2.07
CA GLU A 101 -17.08 -4.15 2.19
C GLU A 101 -17.77 -4.81 3.40
N ARG A 102 -17.45 -6.07 3.67
CA ARG A 102 -17.90 -6.74 4.89
C ARG A 102 -17.25 -6.15 6.13
N HIS A 103 -15.95 -5.90 6.11
CA HIS A 103 -15.20 -5.30 7.22
C HIS A 103 -15.79 -3.92 7.59
N GLN A 104 -16.07 -3.08 6.60
CA GLN A 104 -16.72 -1.77 6.79
C GLN A 104 -18.11 -1.86 7.44
N ARG A 105 -18.89 -2.91 7.14
CA ARG A 105 -20.21 -3.10 7.78
C ARG A 105 -20.09 -3.53 9.24
N GLU A 106 -19.08 -4.36 9.57
CA GLU A 106 -18.88 -4.90 10.92
C GLU A 106 -18.09 -3.91 11.81
N GLU A 107 -17.12 -3.17 11.23
CA GLU A 107 -16.26 -2.19 11.91
C GLU A 107 -16.12 -0.91 11.08
N PRO A 108 -17.16 -0.05 11.01
CA PRO A 108 -17.17 1.13 10.14
C PRO A 108 -16.09 2.16 10.50
N ASP A 109 -15.66 2.21 11.75
CA ASP A 109 -14.65 3.14 12.26
C ASP A 109 -13.21 2.58 12.18
N ASN A 110 -13.02 1.39 11.57
CA ASN A 110 -11.70 0.81 11.39
C ASN A 110 -11.06 1.33 10.10
N PRO A 111 -9.95 2.13 10.18
CA PRO A 111 -9.33 2.72 8.99
C PRO A 111 -8.79 1.67 8.00
N ALA A 112 -8.36 0.49 8.49
CA ALA A 112 -7.85 -0.58 7.63
C ALA A 112 -8.91 -1.10 6.65
N ALA A 113 -10.20 -1.10 7.04
CA ALA A 113 -11.30 -1.52 6.18
C ALA A 113 -11.46 -0.63 4.94
N TRP A 114 -11.27 0.67 5.10
CA TRP A 114 -11.37 1.68 4.04
C TRP A 114 -10.10 1.79 3.21
N TYR A 115 -8.95 1.76 3.88
CA TYR A 115 -7.65 1.85 3.21
C TYR A 115 -7.41 0.65 2.28
N TRP A 116 -7.58 -0.60 2.77
CA TRP A 116 -7.29 -1.78 1.97
C TRP A 116 -8.27 -1.98 0.81
N GLN A 117 -9.53 -1.53 0.94
CA GLN A 117 -10.44 -1.47 -0.21
C GLN A 117 -9.92 -0.51 -1.27
N ALA A 118 -9.57 0.71 -0.86
CA ALA A 118 -9.06 1.72 -1.78
C ALA A 118 -7.76 1.28 -2.43
N PHE A 119 -6.86 0.64 -1.68
CA PHE A 119 -5.63 0.05 -2.20
C PHE A 119 -5.91 -1.01 -3.27
N ALA A 120 -6.75 -2.00 -2.97
CA ALA A 120 -7.10 -3.07 -3.90
C ALA A 120 -7.73 -2.54 -5.20
N LEU A 121 -8.70 -1.61 -5.09
CA LEU A 121 -9.32 -0.97 -6.24
C LEU A 121 -8.34 -0.10 -7.03
N GLY A 122 -7.41 0.58 -6.35
CA GLY A 122 -6.35 1.37 -6.98
C GLY A 122 -5.38 0.51 -7.77
N ARG A 123 -4.92 -0.61 -7.19
CA ARG A 123 -4.06 -1.58 -7.89
C ARG A 123 -4.79 -2.27 -9.06
N THR A 124 -6.07 -2.60 -8.90
CA THR A 124 -6.92 -3.05 -10.02
C THR A 124 -6.93 -2.02 -11.13
N ALA A 125 -7.14 -0.73 -10.81
CA ALA A 125 -7.16 0.35 -11.78
C ALA A 125 -5.85 0.46 -12.58
N GLN A 126 -4.72 0.37 -11.91
CA GLN A 126 -3.39 0.38 -12.55
C GLN A 126 -3.17 -0.85 -13.46
N THR A 127 -3.65 -2.01 -13.04
CA THR A 127 -3.49 -3.27 -13.77
C THR A 127 -4.32 -3.30 -15.07
N ILE A 128 -5.58 -2.83 -15.05
CA ILE A 128 -6.48 -2.84 -16.22
C ILE A 128 -6.34 -1.63 -17.15
N SER A 129 -5.55 -0.67 -16.83
CA SER A 129 -5.39 0.70 -17.33
C SER A 129 -6.34 1.71 -16.68
N ILE A 130 -5.82 2.90 -16.45
CA ILE A 130 -6.56 3.98 -15.79
C ILE A 130 -7.82 4.39 -16.58
N VAL A 131 -7.76 4.35 -17.91
CA VAL A 131 -8.92 4.71 -18.77
C VAL A 131 -10.08 3.73 -18.56
N LYS A 132 -9.79 2.41 -18.52
CA LYS A 132 -10.80 1.39 -18.22
C LYS A 132 -11.31 1.50 -16.79
N ALA A 133 -10.45 1.84 -15.86
CA ALA A 133 -10.82 2.05 -14.45
C ALA A 133 -11.76 3.24 -14.26
N LEU A 134 -11.51 4.35 -14.97
CA LEU A 134 -12.40 5.52 -14.99
C LEU A 134 -13.76 5.16 -15.55
N ALA A 135 -13.81 4.42 -16.66
CA ALA A 135 -15.08 3.94 -17.26
C ALA A 135 -15.86 3.01 -16.31
N LYS A 136 -15.19 2.24 -15.45
CA LYS A 136 -15.81 1.40 -14.41
C LYS A 136 -16.18 2.15 -13.13
N GLY A 137 -15.93 3.46 -13.04
CA GLY A 137 -16.23 4.26 -11.86
C GLY A 137 -15.40 3.92 -10.62
N LEU A 138 -14.18 3.40 -10.78
CA LEU A 138 -13.32 3.04 -9.65
C LEU A 138 -12.73 4.28 -8.95
N ALA A 139 -12.46 5.35 -9.68
CA ALA A 139 -11.81 6.54 -9.14
C ALA A 139 -12.55 7.18 -7.95
N PRO A 140 -13.88 7.41 -7.98
CA PRO A 140 -14.62 7.93 -6.84
C PRO A 140 -14.53 7.01 -5.60
N LYS A 141 -14.57 5.68 -5.80
CA LYS A 141 -14.48 4.69 -4.71
C LYS A 141 -13.11 4.73 -4.05
N VAL A 142 -12.02 4.75 -4.83
CA VAL A 142 -10.65 4.87 -4.33
C VAL A 142 -10.48 6.15 -3.53
N ARG A 143 -10.89 7.30 -4.10
CA ARG A 143 -10.81 8.59 -3.40
C ARG A 143 -11.59 8.62 -2.10
N HIS A 144 -12.82 8.08 -2.12
CA HIS A 144 -13.66 8.01 -0.93
C HIS A 144 -12.99 7.19 0.18
N GLY A 145 -12.55 5.96 -0.13
CA GLY A 145 -11.91 5.08 0.86
C GLY A 145 -10.65 5.68 1.46
N LEU A 146 -9.77 6.29 0.64
CA LEU A 146 -8.55 6.95 1.13
C LEU A 146 -8.86 8.13 2.05
N LYS A 147 -9.80 9.00 1.64
CA LYS A 147 -10.20 10.15 2.47
C LYS A 147 -10.88 9.73 3.76
N HIS A 148 -11.66 8.65 3.73
CA HIS A 148 -12.31 8.13 4.92
C HIS A 148 -11.29 7.51 5.88
N ALA A 149 -10.34 6.73 5.39
CA ALA A 149 -9.24 6.19 6.19
C ALA A 149 -8.41 7.31 6.87
N ILE A 150 -8.09 8.39 6.13
CA ILE A 150 -7.40 9.57 6.67
C ILE A 150 -8.26 10.29 7.72
N ALA A 151 -9.58 10.39 7.52
CA ALA A 151 -10.46 11.02 8.50
C ALA A 151 -10.54 10.23 9.81
N LEU A 152 -10.50 8.90 9.75
CA LEU A 152 -10.49 8.02 10.91
C LEU A 152 -9.10 7.98 11.58
N ALA A 153 -8.03 8.02 10.80
CA ALA A 153 -6.64 7.99 11.28
C ALA A 153 -5.80 9.02 10.51
N PRO A 154 -5.72 10.28 10.96
CA PRO A 154 -4.98 11.35 10.26
C PRO A 154 -3.48 11.09 10.10
N ASP A 155 -2.91 10.22 10.95
CA ASP A 155 -1.51 9.82 10.91
C ASP A 155 -1.24 8.55 10.10
N HIS A 156 -2.23 8.03 9.37
CA HIS A 156 -2.10 6.87 8.49
C HIS A 156 -1.29 7.23 7.24
N ALA A 157 0.04 7.11 7.31
CA ALA A 157 0.95 7.53 6.24
C ALA A 157 0.70 6.81 4.91
N ASP A 158 0.37 5.51 4.94
CA ASP A 158 0.08 4.73 3.72
C ASP A 158 -1.18 5.24 3.00
N ALA A 159 -2.17 5.77 3.73
CA ALA A 159 -3.35 6.38 3.10
C ALA A 159 -3.02 7.71 2.42
N TRP A 160 -2.09 8.49 2.98
CA TRP A 160 -1.56 9.69 2.33
C TRP A 160 -0.75 9.35 1.07
N ILE A 161 0.08 8.27 1.09
CA ILE A 161 0.74 7.75 -0.12
C ILE A 161 -0.30 7.40 -1.17
N GLY A 162 -1.32 6.61 -0.80
CA GLY A 162 -2.41 6.23 -1.71
C GLY A 162 -3.13 7.43 -2.32
N LEU A 163 -3.38 8.48 -1.52
CA LEU A 163 -4.00 9.72 -2.00
C LEU A 163 -3.11 10.45 -3.00
N GLY A 164 -1.80 10.53 -2.75
CA GLY A 164 -0.83 11.09 -3.70
C GLY A 164 -0.77 10.32 -5.01
N VAL A 165 -0.75 8.97 -4.94
CA VAL A 165 -0.83 8.10 -6.13
C VAL A 165 -2.12 8.35 -6.90
N TYR A 166 -3.28 8.37 -6.24
CA TYR A 166 -4.57 8.67 -6.86
C TYR A 166 -4.54 10.01 -7.62
N GLN A 167 -4.05 11.08 -6.97
CA GLN A 167 -3.94 12.41 -7.59
C GLN A 167 -3.10 12.37 -8.87
N SER A 168 -1.90 11.77 -8.80
CA SER A 168 -0.97 11.71 -9.93
C SER A 168 -1.51 10.88 -11.09
N GLU A 169 -2.16 9.73 -10.81
CA GLU A 169 -2.74 8.87 -11.84
C GLU A 169 -3.85 9.58 -12.62
N ILE A 170 -4.73 10.28 -11.91
CA ILE A 170 -5.84 11.01 -12.56
C ILE A 170 -5.32 12.19 -13.36
N VAL A 171 -4.38 12.98 -12.80
CA VAL A 171 -3.77 14.12 -13.50
C VAL A 171 -3.04 13.67 -14.75
N GLY A 172 -2.25 12.58 -14.65
CA GLY A 172 -1.51 12.04 -15.79
C GLY A 172 -2.41 11.49 -16.89
N ALA A 173 -3.56 10.88 -16.53
CA ALA A 173 -4.46 10.25 -17.50
C ALA A 173 -5.40 11.23 -18.19
N THR A 174 -5.84 12.29 -17.49
CA THR A 174 -6.92 13.18 -17.99
C THR A 174 -6.45 14.62 -18.25
N GLY A 175 -5.26 14.96 -17.82
CA GLY A 175 -4.76 16.33 -17.81
C GLY A 175 -5.30 17.15 -16.62
N PRO A 176 -4.60 18.26 -16.25
CA PRO A 176 -4.88 18.99 -15.01
C PRO A 176 -6.30 19.56 -14.92
N LEU A 177 -6.85 20.04 -16.03
CA LEU A 177 -8.18 20.67 -16.05
C LEU A 177 -9.30 19.68 -15.76
N ILE A 178 -9.33 18.56 -16.51
CA ILE A 178 -10.34 17.51 -16.33
C ILE A 178 -10.16 16.82 -14.96
N ALA A 179 -8.92 16.56 -14.57
CA ALA A 179 -8.60 15.99 -13.26
C ALA A 179 -9.20 16.82 -12.13
N SER A 180 -9.01 18.13 -12.17
CA SER A 180 -9.51 19.03 -11.12
C SER A 180 -11.03 19.14 -11.13
N MET A 181 -11.64 19.36 -12.30
CA MET A 181 -13.08 19.61 -12.41
C MET A 181 -13.94 18.36 -12.17
N THR A 182 -13.51 17.21 -12.67
CA THR A 182 -14.31 15.98 -12.66
C THR A 182 -14.00 15.08 -11.46
N TYR A 183 -12.73 14.98 -11.09
CA TYR A 183 -12.26 14.02 -10.08
C TYR A 183 -11.75 14.70 -8.81
N GLY A 184 -11.63 16.02 -8.79
CA GLY A 184 -11.04 16.78 -7.69
C GLY A 184 -9.59 16.39 -7.43
N ALA A 185 -8.84 16.05 -8.50
CA ALA A 185 -7.44 15.67 -8.44
C ALA A 185 -6.57 16.83 -8.95
N ARG A 186 -5.55 17.19 -8.16
CA ARG A 186 -4.64 18.30 -8.43
C ARG A 186 -3.20 17.90 -8.17
N LYS A 187 -2.29 18.44 -8.96
CA LYS A 187 -0.85 18.22 -8.80
C LYS A 187 -0.33 18.70 -7.45
N GLU A 188 -0.75 19.87 -7.00
CA GLU A 188 -0.36 20.45 -5.73
C GLU A 188 -0.77 19.57 -4.56
N ASP A 189 -2.00 19.02 -4.61
CA ASP A 189 -2.53 18.10 -3.61
C ASP A 189 -1.76 16.76 -3.61
N CYS A 190 -1.30 16.31 -4.79
CA CYS A 190 -0.43 15.14 -4.93
C CYS A 190 0.87 15.34 -4.14
N HIS A 191 1.59 16.43 -4.41
CA HIS A 191 2.85 16.73 -3.73
C HIS A 191 2.66 16.94 -2.21
N ALA A 192 1.56 17.58 -1.81
CA ALA A 192 1.24 17.78 -0.39
C ALA A 192 1.00 16.45 0.33
N ALA A 193 0.27 15.52 -0.31
CA ALA A 193 0.00 14.20 0.24
C ALA A 193 1.29 13.39 0.47
N PHE A 194 2.21 13.36 -0.51
CA PHE A 194 3.49 12.66 -0.34
C PHE A 194 4.38 13.29 0.72
N ARG A 195 4.46 14.63 0.79
CA ARG A 195 5.22 15.30 1.87
C ARG A 195 4.65 14.91 3.23
N ARG A 196 3.33 14.94 3.38
CA ARG A 196 2.69 14.51 4.64
C ARG A 196 2.98 13.05 4.98
N ALA A 197 2.95 12.16 4.01
CA ALA A 197 3.28 10.75 4.20
C ALA A 197 4.72 10.55 4.69
N ILE A 198 5.69 11.26 4.08
CA ILE A 198 7.10 11.21 4.47
C ILE A 198 7.33 11.82 5.86
N GLU A 199 6.63 12.91 6.23
CA GLU A 199 6.67 13.46 7.58
C GLU A 199 6.20 12.45 8.62
N LEU A 200 5.11 11.71 8.33
CA LEU A 200 4.53 10.72 9.24
C LEU A 200 5.37 9.44 9.33
N ASN A 201 5.91 8.98 8.22
CA ASN A 201 6.75 7.79 8.17
C ASN A 201 7.97 8.00 7.25
N PRO A 202 9.04 8.65 7.74
CA PRO A 202 10.24 8.92 6.95
C PRO A 202 11.04 7.66 6.57
N ALA A 203 10.69 6.53 7.14
CA ALA A 203 11.34 5.25 6.87
C ALA A 203 10.50 4.32 5.97
N ALA A 204 9.50 4.84 5.24
CA ALA A 204 8.70 4.08 4.28
C ALA A 204 9.34 4.13 2.88
N PRO A 205 9.93 3.03 2.35
CA PRO A 205 10.51 3.05 0.99
C PRO A 205 9.47 3.41 -0.07
N SER A 206 8.23 2.90 0.08
CA SER A 206 7.11 3.18 -0.82
C SER A 206 6.76 4.67 -0.92
N ALA A 207 6.92 5.45 0.16
CA ALA A 207 6.61 6.88 0.13
C ALA A 207 7.50 7.63 -0.87
N TYR A 208 8.80 7.38 -0.82
CA TYR A 208 9.76 8.00 -1.74
C TYR A 208 9.63 7.48 -3.16
N MET A 209 9.50 6.18 -3.33
CA MET A 209 9.39 5.55 -4.65
C MET A 209 8.11 5.98 -5.38
N GLU A 210 6.97 5.95 -4.70
CA GLU A 210 5.71 6.38 -5.32
C GLU A 210 5.68 7.91 -5.54
N TYR A 211 6.38 8.69 -4.72
CA TYR A 211 6.54 10.12 -4.96
C TYR A 211 7.40 10.40 -6.21
N ALA A 212 8.49 9.65 -6.41
CA ALA A 212 9.29 9.73 -7.64
C ALA A 212 8.43 9.42 -8.89
N ASN A 213 7.66 8.31 -8.84
CA ASN A 213 6.73 7.94 -9.90
C ASN A 213 5.70 9.05 -10.18
N ALA A 214 5.16 9.67 -9.13
CA ALA A 214 4.18 10.73 -9.24
C ALA A 214 4.75 12.02 -9.85
N GLN A 215 5.98 12.40 -9.49
CA GLN A 215 6.69 13.52 -10.11
C GLN A 215 6.86 13.31 -11.61
N LEU A 216 7.37 12.13 -12.00
CA LEU A 216 7.55 11.80 -13.42
C LEU A 216 6.23 11.83 -14.20
N ARG A 217 5.13 11.39 -13.57
CA ARG A 217 3.79 11.37 -14.16
C ARG A 217 3.19 12.76 -14.30
N CYS A 218 3.34 13.61 -13.29
CA CYS A 218 2.76 14.96 -13.26
C CYS A 218 3.62 16.01 -13.97
N ASP A 219 4.95 15.88 -13.89
CA ASP A 219 5.91 16.90 -14.29
C ASP A 219 6.77 16.47 -15.48
N GLY A 220 6.75 15.19 -15.83
CA GLY A 220 7.50 14.64 -16.94
C GLY A 220 9.01 14.60 -16.71
N LYS A 221 9.76 14.47 -17.79
CA LYS A 221 11.22 14.27 -17.76
C LYS A 221 12.03 15.38 -17.10
N LYS A 222 11.47 16.58 -16.93
CA LYS A 222 12.16 17.70 -16.27
C LYS A 222 12.47 17.45 -14.79
N CYS A 223 11.73 16.52 -14.15
CA CYS A 223 11.92 16.11 -12.74
C CYS A 223 12.70 14.79 -12.60
N LEU A 224 13.43 14.38 -13.65
CA LEU A 224 14.11 13.08 -13.63
C LEU A 224 15.18 12.99 -12.54
N GLU A 225 15.94 14.05 -12.32
CA GLU A 225 17.01 14.05 -11.30
C GLU A 225 16.43 14.08 -9.89
N GLU A 226 15.37 14.84 -9.66
CA GLU A 226 14.63 14.84 -8.38
C GLU A 226 14.01 13.47 -8.11
N ALA A 227 13.41 12.83 -9.12
CA ALA A 227 12.87 11.48 -8.99
C ALA A 227 13.98 10.46 -8.68
N ARG A 228 15.15 10.58 -9.30
CA ARG A 228 16.30 9.72 -8.99
C ARG A 228 16.80 9.88 -7.54
N VAL A 229 16.75 11.10 -6.99
CA VAL A 229 17.08 11.33 -5.57
C VAL A 229 16.11 10.55 -4.68
N LEU A 230 14.82 10.61 -4.96
CA LEU A 230 13.80 9.89 -4.21
C LEU A 230 13.96 8.37 -4.32
N TYR A 231 14.24 7.82 -5.51
CA TYR A 231 14.54 6.38 -5.66
C TYR A 231 15.76 5.96 -4.86
N ARG A 232 16.84 6.78 -4.84
CA ARG A 232 18.02 6.50 -4.01
C ARG A 232 17.67 6.51 -2.51
N GLN A 233 16.86 7.46 -2.06
CA GLN A 233 16.38 7.47 -0.68
C GLN A 233 15.62 6.19 -0.34
N ALA A 234 14.67 5.77 -1.18
CA ALA A 234 13.96 4.51 -1.00
C ALA A 234 14.91 3.28 -0.97
N ALA A 235 15.88 3.24 -1.89
CA ALA A 235 16.82 2.12 -2.04
C ALA A 235 17.84 1.98 -0.89
N THR A 236 18.05 3.05 -0.10
CA THR A 236 19.00 3.07 1.03
C THR A 236 18.36 2.84 2.39
N ILE A 237 17.03 2.72 2.46
CA ILE A 237 16.35 2.42 3.72
C ILE A 237 16.67 0.98 4.14
N GLU A 238 17.07 0.80 5.40
CA GLU A 238 17.28 -0.52 5.99
C GLU A 238 15.91 -1.18 6.26
N PRO A 239 15.57 -2.30 5.58
CA PRO A 239 14.27 -2.92 5.74
C PRO A 239 14.19 -3.67 7.08
N LEU A 240 13.09 -3.51 7.81
CA LEU A 240 12.79 -4.23 9.05
C LEU A 240 11.86 -5.42 8.83
N ASP A 241 11.23 -5.54 7.67
CA ASP A 241 10.36 -6.66 7.34
C ASP A 241 10.41 -7.04 5.86
N ALA A 242 9.74 -8.12 5.53
CA ALA A 242 9.65 -8.63 4.17
C ALA A 242 8.99 -7.65 3.19
N LYS A 243 7.97 -6.88 3.63
CA LYS A 243 7.32 -5.86 2.79
C LYS A 243 8.30 -4.74 2.42
N GLU A 244 8.98 -4.19 3.41
CA GLU A 244 9.96 -3.13 3.17
C GLU A 244 11.11 -3.63 2.28
N ARG A 245 11.54 -4.90 2.45
CA ARG A 245 12.55 -5.51 1.59
C ARG A 245 12.11 -5.54 0.12
N LEU A 246 10.88 -5.95 -0.16
CA LEU A 246 10.33 -5.93 -1.53
C LEU A 246 10.32 -4.51 -2.13
N GLU A 247 9.92 -3.53 -1.33
CA GLU A 247 9.87 -2.12 -1.76
C GLU A 247 11.27 -1.55 -2.02
N VAL A 248 12.26 -1.85 -1.17
CA VAL A 248 13.66 -1.45 -1.35
C VAL A 248 14.26 -2.07 -2.62
N GLU A 249 14.04 -3.37 -2.85
CA GLU A 249 14.55 -4.03 -4.07
C GLU A 249 13.90 -3.46 -5.33
N ARG A 250 12.60 -3.16 -5.29
CA ARG A 250 11.93 -2.48 -6.40
C ARG A 250 12.50 -1.08 -6.65
N ALA A 251 12.81 -0.33 -5.59
CA ALA A 251 13.44 0.99 -5.73
C ALA A 251 14.84 0.89 -6.35
N LYS A 252 15.64 -0.14 -6.01
CA LYS A 252 16.94 -0.40 -6.63
C LYS A 252 16.80 -0.67 -8.12
N GLY A 253 15.79 -1.45 -8.53
CA GLY A 253 15.52 -1.71 -9.94
C GLY A 253 15.27 -0.44 -10.78
N HIS A 254 14.71 0.61 -10.19
CA HIS A 254 14.56 1.91 -10.88
C HIS A 254 15.87 2.68 -11.06
N LEU A 255 16.96 2.29 -10.41
CA LEU A 255 18.27 2.93 -10.49
C LEU A 255 19.25 2.21 -11.43
N GLU A 256 18.93 0.99 -11.83
CA GLU A 256 19.74 0.24 -12.79
C GLU A 256 19.67 0.90 -14.17
N PRO A 257 20.77 1.00 -14.90
CA PRO A 257 20.76 1.50 -16.28
C PRO A 257 19.98 0.53 -17.18
N GLU A 258 19.13 1.08 -18.06
CA GLU A 258 18.45 0.32 -19.11
C GLU A 258 19.43 -0.31 -20.10
#